data_53dbc8b29a89cf16f3ac95ec4323b232
#
_entry.id   53dbc8b29a89cf16f3ac95ec4323b232
#
_cell.length_a   1.000
_cell.length_b   1.000
_cell.length_c   1.000
_cell.angle_alpha   90.00
_cell.angle_beta   90.00
_cell.angle_gamma   90.00
#
_symmetry.space_group_name_H-M   'P 1'
#
loop_
_entity.id
_entity.type
_entity.pdbx_description
1 polymer ?
#
loop_
_entity_poly.entity_id
_entity_poly.type
_entity_poly.pdbx_seq_one_letter_code
_entity_poly.pdbx_strand_id
1 'polypeptide(L)'
;MRILFIFLSALPLVNTPITSDVINEGATIRFEHPLPAMNVDGRENGTYNNIELGIPGVLTTLDTNLGMMLKQLRDNVLEGRHVVFVDGRFIPVYKNWIRDHVHTMKAFRHWERDLRTYLDFTIEHQRPDGSFLELIKQMDDKHWSFVAEDDIVFFPEDNLYLARLDIESDVEYLVVEGATEYFKATADRRWLRKNLRKLEKAIEYSTTSPKRWDPEHGLVKRAYTIDTWDFSYEKSGHYDRRITEKTPMAIMHGDNSGVYQAMKQLAWMNRKLHRKAKARRWEQKAETLRENAIKYLWNGKYFKHQLPLGCPPADDKEDIRLSLSNTYDINRHFTTTGQSRSIVEEYMFRRDTTSAFAEWFTIDPRYWPKFGDSYAHPAYINGLITSFTAGELAKAAFSCGYEAYGWDILCRFYENMVKDGGNVYFLYDRYTRAPQNAKLGPAAWGAAALISAIDEGLAGIEDIDCRYRSLGFSPRWPVTPYKELRYCTGYELSADIVDVRYILTGAGMRYCIDSPAKDIQAHILLPEGAQVSKVLLNHRVIPFELTETGGSRYVDFSAGHLRGRTDIEILF
;
A
#
# COMPACT_ATOMS: atom_id res chain seq x y z
N MET A 1 -41.44 49.86 12.71
CA MET A 1 -40.37 48.84 12.80
C MET A 1 -40.21 48.22 11.41
N ARG A 2 -39.23 48.73 10.63
CA ARG A 2 -38.99 48.31 9.24
C ARG A 2 -37.94 47.22 9.25
N ILE A 3 -38.29 46.05 8.72
CA ILE A 3 -37.39 44.93 8.51
C ILE A 3 -36.77 45.11 7.11
N LEU A 4 -35.45 45.24 7.10
CA LEU A 4 -34.66 45.39 5.89
C LEU A 4 -34.30 43.97 5.34
N PHE A 5 -34.81 43.65 4.15
CA PHE A 5 -34.42 42.48 3.38
C PHE A 5 -33.17 42.82 2.57
N ILE A 6 -32.06 42.12 2.82
CA ILE A 6 -30.88 42.20 1.97
C ILE A 6 -31.00 41.06 0.94
N PHE A 7 -31.14 41.44 -0.34
CA PHE A 7 -31.01 40.54 -1.47
C PHE A 7 -29.53 40.28 -1.72
N LEU A 8 -29.10 39.02 -1.57
CA LEU A 8 -27.84 38.56 -2.11
C LEU A 8 -28.11 38.10 -3.56
N SER A 9 -27.54 38.84 -4.51
CA SER A 9 -27.54 38.49 -5.93
C SER A 9 -26.66 37.27 -6.19
N ALA A 10 -27.25 36.23 -6.76
CA ALA A 10 -26.53 35.08 -7.29
C ALA A 10 -25.71 35.49 -8.51
N LEU A 11 -24.41 35.26 -8.47
CA LEU A 11 -23.54 35.29 -9.64
C LEU A 11 -23.78 34.03 -10.47
N PRO A 12 -23.81 34.12 -11.81
CA PRO A 12 -24.02 32.95 -12.66
C PRO A 12 -22.77 32.09 -12.68
N LEU A 13 -22.96 30.79 -12.45
CA LEU A 13 -21.97 29.74 -12.75
C LEU A 13 -21.68 29.75 -14.25
N VAL A 14 -20.51 30.18 -14.63
CA VAL A 14 -19.99 30.02 -15.98
C VAL A 14 -19.55 28.57 -16.13
N ASN A 15 -20.37 27.76 -16.79
CA ASN A 15 -19.99 26.46 -17.33
C ASN A 15 -19.05 26.70 -18.51
N THR A 16 -17.76 26.69 -18.30
CA THR A 16 -16.78 26.49 -19.37
C THR A 16 -16.53 25.00 -19.52
N PRO A 17 -16.71 24.44 -20.73
CA PRO A 17 -16.29 23.06 -20.99
C PRO A 17 -14.77 23.01 -20.91
N ILE A 18 -14.25 22.13 -20.06
CA ILE A 18 -12.81 21.80 -20.01
C ILE A 18 -12.51 21.05 -21.30
N THR A 19 -11.93 21.75 -22.27
CA THR A 19 -11.43 21.15 -23.51
C THR A 19 -10.18 20.31 -23.18
N SER A 20 -10.09 19.16 -23.85
CA SER A 20 -9.06 18.13 -23.69
C SER A 20 -7.62 18.53 -24.11
N ASP A 21 -7.33 19.81 -24.31
CA ASP A 21 -6.10 20.27 -24.95
C ASP A 21 -5.04 20.86 -24.01
N VAL A 22 -5.11 20.62 -22.70
CA VAL A 22 -4.10 21.11 -21.74
C VAL A 22 -3.16 19.98 -21.23
N ILE A 23 -3.09 18.86 -21.91
CA ILE A 23 -2.15 17.78 -21.58
C ILE A 23 -1.10 17.65 -22.69
N ASN A 24 -0.34 18.71 -22.95
CA ASN A 24 0.93 18.56 -23.67
C ASN A 24 1.74 19.85 -23.53
N GLU A 25 2.46 19.95 -22.43
CA GLU A 25 3.74 20.67 -22.32
C GLU A 25 4.13 20.56 -20.86
N GLY A 26 5.33 20.07 -20.59
CA GLY A 26 5.85 19.73 -19.27
C GLY A 26 5.87 20.89 -18.26
N ALA A 27 4.71 21.28 -17.79
CA ALA A 27 4.57 22.17 -16.66
C ALA A 27 4.91 21.34 -15.41
N THR A 28 6.12 21.50 -14.93
CA THR A 28 6.52 21.05 -13.59
C THR A 28 5.58 21.72 -12.61
N ILE A 29 4.67 20.96 -11.99
CA ILE A 29 3.87 21.48 -10.87
C ILE A 29 4.87 21.74 -9.75
N ARG A 30 5.26 23.00 -9.59
CA ARG A 30 6.07 23.42 -8.44
C ARG A 30 5.12 23.64 -7.28
N PHE A 31 5.41 23.01 -6.15
CA PHE A 31 4.79 23.39 -4.89
C PHE A 31 5.12 24.86 -4.62
N GLU A 32 4.13 25.71 -4.62
CA GLU A 32 4.30 27.12 -4.25
C GLU A 32 4.49 27.32 -2.74
N HIS A 33 4.23 26.28 -1.96
CA HIS A 33 4.44 26.31 -0.51
C HIS A 33 5.76 25.63 -0.15
N PRO A 34 6.59 26.24 0.70
CA PRO A 34 7.78 25.57 1.23
C PRO A 34 7.34 24.26 1.86
N LEU A 35 8.09 23.18 1.58
CA LEU A 35 7.86 21.90 2.24
C LEU A 35 7.84 22.15 3.75
N PRO A 36 6.83 21.68 4.49
CA PRO A 36 6.85 21.81 5.93
C PRO A 36 8.13 21.13 6.42
N ALA A 37 9.00 21.91 7.08
CA ALA A 37 10.02 21.29 7.87
C ALA A 37 9.31 20.39 8.86
N MET A 38 9.81 19.16 9.09
CA MET A 38 9.35 18.32 10.19
C MET A 38 9.70 19.02 11.51
N ASN A 39 9.03 20.11 11.83
CA ASN A 39 9.36 20.97 12.96
C ASN A 39 8.24 20.95 13.97
N VAL A 40 7.99 19.77 14.56
CA VAL A 40 6.94 19.60 15.57
C VAL A 40 7.38 20.16 16.93
N ASP A 41 8.68 20.25 17.19
CA ASP A 41 9.25 20.64 18.50
C ASP A 41 9.88 22.03 18.51
N GLY A 42 9.69 22.88 17.48
CA GLY A 42 10.33 24.18 17.41
C GLY A 42 11.87 24.14 17.27
N ARG A 43 12.43 22.99 16.91
CA ARG A 43 13.86 22.83 16.65
C ARG A 43 14.15 23.33 15.25
N GLU A 44 14.86 24.42 15.17
CA GLU A 44 15.23 25.07 13.92
C GLU A 44 16.01 24.14 12.99
N ASN A 45 15.97 24.45 11.69
CA ASN A 45 16.67 23.83 10.56
C ASN A 45 18.16 23.55 10.87
N GLY A 46 18.42 22.52 11.68
CA GLY A 46 19.77 22.04 11.95
C GLY A 46 20.22 21.07 10.87
N THR A 47 21.50 21.14 10.52
CA THR A 47 22.15 20.08 9.76
C THR A 47 22.29 18.89 10.70
N TYR A 48 21.54 17.82 10.47
CA TYR A 48 21.61 16.62 11.27
C TYR A 48 22.75 15.74 10.78
N ASN A 49 23.75 15.50 11.63
CA ASN A 49 24.87 14.60 11.39
C ASN A 49 24.76 13.39 12.31
N ASN A 50 25.28 12.24 11.89
CA ASN A 50 25.34 10.99 12.67
C ASN A 50 23.96 10.42 13.09
N ILE A 51 22.94 10.56 12.24
CA ILE A 51 21.61 10.02 12.50
C ILE A 51 21.61 8.54 12.18
N GLU A 52 21.14 7.73 13.12
CA GLU A 52 20.91 6.30 12.94
C GLU A 52 19.43 6.01 12.91
N LEU A 53 18.95 5.39 11.83
CA LEU A 53 17.57 4.99 11.61
C LEU A 53 17.52 3.49 11.32
N GLY A 54 16.51 2.81 11.81
CA GLY A 54 16.41 1.37 11.53
C GLY A 54 15.04 0.79 11.85
N ILE A 55 14.60 -0.19 11.06
CA ILE A 55 13.31 -0.84 11.22
C ILE A 55 13.38 -2.07 12.12
N PRO A 56 14.27 -3.07 11.93
CA PRO A 56 14.31 -4.24 12.79
C PRO A 56 15.10 -3.97 14.06
N GLY A 57 14.45 -3.46 15.12
CA GLY A 57 15.03 -3.42 16.47
C GLY A 57 16.36 -2.71 16.66
N VAL A 58 16.92 -2.11 15.63
CA VAL A 58 18.20 -1.42 15.64
C VAL A 58 18.04 -0.08 16.35
N LEU A 59 19.10 0.38 17.00
CA LEU A 59 19.16 1.68 17.65
C LEU A 59 18.77 2.77 16.66
N THR A 60 17.67 3.45 16.97
CA THR A 60 17.18 4.58 16.19
C THR A 60 17.47 5.84 16.99
N THR A 61 18.05 6.85 16.35
CA THR A 61 18.26 8.16 16.96
C THR A 61 16.93 8.83 17.23
N LEU A 62 16.52 8.89 18.49
CA LEU A 62 15.20 9.38 18.91
C LEU A 62 15.13 10.91 19.04
N ASP A 63 16.22 11.61 18.85
CA ASP A 63 16.28 13.07 18.84
C ASP A 63 15.89 13.68 17.48
N THR A 64 15.59 12.84 16.50
CA THR A 64 15.04 13.26 15.20
C THR A 64 13.57 12.91 15.07
N ASN A 65 12.82 13.74 14.36
CA ASN A 65 11.40 13.50 14.13
C ASN A 65 11.15 12.20 13.36
N LEU A 66 11.98 11.89 12.36
CA LEU A 66 11.86 10.64 11.59
C LEU A 66 12.18 9.42 12.45
N GLY A 67 13.18 9.50 13.32
CA GLY A 67 13.51 8.42 14.25
C GLY A 67 12.39 8.19 15.26
N MET A 68 11.83 9.27 15.82
CA MET A 68 10.67 9.17 16.70
C MET A 68 9.44 8.59 15.99
N MET A 69 9.19 9.04 14.75
CA MET A 69 8.11 8.50 13.91
C MET A 69 8.28 7.00 13.70
N LEU A 70 9.46 6.52 13.29
CA LEU A 70 9.73 5.09 13.07
C LEU A 70 9.48 4.26 14.34
N LYS A 71 9.94 4.76 15.50
CA LYS A 71 9.69 4.10 16.78
C LYS A 71 8.19 3.99 17.06
N GLN A 72 7.46 5.10 16.97
CA GLN A 72 6.03 5.13 17.23
C GLN A 72 5.23 4.25 16.24
N LEU A 73 5.58 4.27 14.95
CA LEU A 73 4.98 3.39 13.95
C LEU A 73 5.17 1.91 14.31
N ARG A 74 6.38 1.53 14.72
CA ARG A 74 6.66 0.16 15.18
C ARG A 74 5.85 -0.22 16.42
N ASP A 75 5.76 0.67 17.39
CA ASP A 75 4.98 0.44 18.61
C ASP A 75 3.50 0.22 18.26
N ASN A 76 2.93 1.02 17.34
CA ASN A 76 1.55 0.84 16.84
C ASN A 76 1.35 -0.51 16.14
N VAL A 77 2.33 -0.99 15.38
CA VAL A 77 2.27 -2.32 14.76
C VAL A 77 2.28 -3.42 15.82
N LEU A 78 3.19 -3.32 16.79
CA LEU A 78 3.32 -4.30 17.87
C LEU A 78 2.08 -4.38 18.77
N GLU A 79 1.38 -3.26 18.98
CA GLU A 79 0.13 -3.24 19.75
C GLU A 79 -1.00 -4.00 19.04
N GLY A 80 -0.95 -4.13 17.71
CA GLY A 80 -1.86 -5.00 16.95
C GLY A 80 -1.58 -6.49 17.08
N ARG A 81 -0.41 -6.89 17.66
CA ARG A 81 0.04 -8.28 17.76
C ARG A 81 -0.58 -8.98 18.95
N HIS A 82 -1.10 -10.17 18.74
CA HIS A 82 -1.47 -11.09 19.81
C HIS A 82 -1.22 -12.54 19.36
N VAL A 83 -1.42 -13.49 20.27
CA VAL A 83 -1.23 -14.91 19.97
C VAL A 83 -2.56 -15.62 20.17
N VAL A 84 -2.98 -16.36 19.17
CA VAL A 84 -4.15 -17.24 19.22
C VAL A 84 -3.67 -18.67 19.41
N PHE A 85 -4.28 -19.40 20.36
CA PHE A 85 -4.07 -20.83 20.50
C PHE A 85 -5.22 -21.56 19.84
N VAL A 86 -4.94 -22.41 18.86
CA VAL A 86 -5.96 -23.20 18.16
C VAL A 86 -5.34 -24.46 17.55
N ASP A 87 -6.03 -25.57 17.65
CA ASP A 87 -5.61 -26.86 17.09
C ASP A 87 -4.17 -27.24 17.53
N GLY A 88 -3.87 -27.03 18.85
CA GLY A 88 -2.57 -27.31 19.45
C GLY A 88 -1.44 -26.38 19.04
N ARG A 89 -1.71 -25.24 18.39
CA ARG A 89 -0.71 -24.30 17.88
C ARG A 89 -0.86 -22.92 18.48
N PHE A 90 0.27 -22.27 18.76
CA PHE A 90 0.33 -20.85 19.05
C PHE A 90 0.57 -20.08 17.75
N ILE A 91 -0.40 -19.27 17.34
CA ILE A 91 -0.37 -18.52 16.08
C ILE A 91 -0.22 -17.03 16.39
N PRO A 92 0.92 -16.40 16.09
CA PRO A 92 1.03 -14.96 16.17
C PRO A 92 0.21 -14.32 15.04
N VAL A 93 -0.69 -13.42 15.40
CA VAL A 93 -1.53 -12.68 14.46
C VAL A 93 -1.42 -11.19 14.71
N TYR A 94 -1.53 -10.42 13.64
CA TYR A 94 -1.64 -8.97 13.67
C TYR A 94 -3.06 -8.62 13.22
N LYS A 95 -3.99 -8.56 14.18
CA LYS A 95 -5.44 -8.60 14.01
C LYS A 95 -5.95 -9.97 13.52
N ASN A 96 -7.24 -10.18 13.66
CA ASN A 96 -7.86 -11.50 13.44
C ASN A 96 -8.23 -11.78 11.97
N TRP A 97 -8.16 -10.76 11.13
CA TRP A 97 -8.47 -10.86 9.70
C TRP A 97 -7.19 -11.08 8.91
N ILE A 98 -7.22 -11.98 7.94
CA ILE A 98 -6.07 -12.22 7.05
C ILE A 98 -5.67 -10.95 6.29
N ARG A 99 -6.64 -10.10 5.95
CA ARG A 99 -6.40 -8.79 5.32
C ARG A 99 -5.50 -7.91 6.19
N ASP A 100 -5.90 -7.68 7.44
CA ASP A 100 -5.13 -6.87 8.37
C ASP A 100 -3.74 -7.46 8.59
N HIS A 101 -3.67 -8.78 8.79
CA HIS A 101 -2.40 -9.48 9.00
C HIS A 101 -1.44 -9.30 7.82
N VAL A 102 -1.90 -9.56 6.60
CA VAL A 102 -1.03 -9.49 5.40
C VAL A 102 -0.63 -8.06 5.07
N HIS A 103 -1.54 -7.09 5.15
CA HIS A 103 -1.16 -5.69 4.97
C HIS A 103 -0.19 -5.19 6.03
N THR A 104 -0.31 -5.68 7.27
CA THR A 104 0.62 -5.35 8.35
C THR A 104 1.98 -6.05 8.16
N MET A 105 2.04 -7.14 7.40
CA MET A 105 3.26 -7.89 7.12
C MET A 105 4.33 -7.05 6.40
N LYS A 106 3.95 -5.99 5.69
CA LYS A 106 4.87 -5.01 5.11
C LYS A 106 5.85 -4.42 6.14
N ALA A 107 5.44 -4.38 7.42
CA ALA A 107 6.27 -3.92 8.51
C ALA A 107 6.82 -5.08 9.35
N PHE A 108 5.97 -5.96 9.86
CA PHE A 108 6.43 -6.94 10.84
C PHE A 108 7.34 -8.04 10.25
N ARG A 109 7.38 -8.23 8.94
CA ARG A 109 8.36 -9.10 8.27
C ARG A 109 9.81 -8.76 8.65
N HIS A 110 10.06 -7.54 9.09
CA HIS A 110 11.39 -7.08 9.47
C HIS A 110 11.83 -7.56 10.86
N TRP A 111 10.89 -7.87 11.77
CA TRP A 111 11.22 -8.25 13.16
C TRP A 111 10.47 -9.47 13.70
N GLU A 112 9.41 -9.95 13.01
CA GLU A 112 8.70 -11.15 13.46
C GLU A 112 9.46 -12.41 13.01
N ARG A 113 9.64 -13.34 13.96
CA ARG A 113 10.32 -14.62 13.70
C ARG A 113 9.40 -15.69 13.19
N ASP A 114 8.11 -15.56 13.37
CA ASP A 114 7.10 -16.47 12.83
C ASP A 114 6.21 -15.77 11.82
N LEU A 115 6.65 -15.75 10.57
CA LEU A 115 5.89 -15.26 9.43
C LEU A 115 5.00 -16.35 8.79
N ARG A 116 5.05 -17.58 9.31
CA ARG A 116 4.54 -18.74 8.61
C ARG A 116 3.31 -19.38 9.21
N THR A 117 3.21 -19.45 10.53
CA THR A 117 2.22 -20.32 11.19
C THR A 117 0.79 -19.92 10.86
N TYR A 118 0.46 -18.63 10.77
CA TYR A 118 -0.88 -18.18 10.35
C TYR A 118 -1.14 -18.48 8.86
N LEU A 119 -0.16 -18.30 7.99
CA LEU A 119 -0.29 -18.66 6.58
C LEU A 119 -0.49 -20.16 6.39
N ASP A 120 0.29 -21.00 7.08
CA ASP A 120 0.13 -22.45 7.04
C ASP A 120 -1.26 -22.86 7.53
N PHE A 121 -1.74 -22.30 8.63
CA PHE A 121 -3.06 -22.55 9.16
C PHE A 121 -4.16 -22.16 8.16
N THR A 122 -4.08 -20.98 7.56
CA THR A 122 -5.03 -20.54 6.52
C THR A 122 -4.98 -21.47 5.29
N ILE A 123 -3.78 -21.81 4.81
CA ILE A 123 -3.61 -22.67 3.63
C ILE A 123 -4.08 -24.12 3.89
N GLU A 124 -3.92 -24.63 5.10
CA GLU A 124 -4.38 -25.97 5.47
C GLU A 124 -5.91 -26.07 5.42
N HIS A 125 -6.62 -25.01 5.78
CA HIS A 125 -8.09 -24.90 5.74
C HIS A 125 -8.65 -24.37 4.42
N GLN A 126 -7.87 -24.43 3.33
CA GLN A 126 -8.36 -24.08 1.99
C GLN A 126 -9.56 -24.94 1.60
N ARG A 127 -10.64 -24.31 1.16
CA ARG A 127 -11.86 -24.99 0.74
C ARG A 127 -11.67 -25.77 -0.58
N PRO A 128 -12.55 -26.74 -0.86
CA PRO A 128 -12.43 -27.57 -2.08
C PRO A 128 -12.48 -26.79 -3.38
N ASP A 129 -13.16 -25.65 -3.44
CA ASP A 129 -13.22 -24.77 -4.60
C ASP A 129 -11.95 -23.91 -4.82
N GLY A 130 -11.11 -23.82 -3.82
CA GLY A 130 -9.85 -23.06 -3.84
C GLY A 130 -9.87 -21.78 -3.04
N SER A 131 -11.03 -21.34 -2.54
CA SER A 131 -11.13 -20.17 -1.67
C SER A 131 -10.56 -20.43 -0.27
N PHE A 132 -10.26 -19.33 0.44
CA PHE A 132 -9.75 -19.38 1.81
C PHE A 132 -10.77 -18.83 2.80
N LEU A 133 -10.66 -19.27 4.05
CA LEU A 133 -11.29 -18.62 5.20
C LEU A 133 -10.43 -17.41 5.60
N GLU A 134 -11.07 -16.34 6.04
CA GLU A 134 -10.39 -15.04 6.16
C GLU A 134 -10.21 -14.53 7.58
N LEU A 135 -11.01 -15.02 8.51
CA LEU A 135 -10.96 -14.53 9.88
C LEU A 135 -10.91 -15.67 10.89
N ILE A 136 -10.22 -15.41 12.01
CA ILE A 136 -10.20 -16.26 13.19
C ILE A 136 -10.75 -15.46 14.38
N LYS A 137 -11.79 -15.96 15.05
CA LYS A 137 -12.45 -15.25 16.14
C LYS A 137 -12.92 -16.20 17.25
N GLN A 138 -13.21 -15.62 18.41
CA GLN A 138 -13.82 -16.34 19.53
C GLN A 138 -15.30 -16.63 19.25
N MET A 139 -15.81 -17.73 19.78
CA MET A 139 -17.20 -18.18 19.53
C MET A 139 -18.26 -17.28 20.18
N ASP A 140 -17.88 -16.45 21.17
CA ASP A 140 -18.74 -15.42 21.75
C ASP A 140 -18.93 -14.20 20.83
N ASP A 141 -18.01 -13.96 19.89
CA ASP A 141 -18.17 -13.00 18.80
C ASP A 141 -19.08 -13.59 17.71
N LYS A 142 -20.35 -13.23 17.73
CA LYS A 142 -21.39 -13.78 16.87
C LYS A 142 -21.32 -13.35 15.39
N HIS A 143 -20.18 -12.90 14.89
CA HIS A 143 -20.02 -12.63 13.45
C HIS A 143 -20.35 -13.83 12.58
N TRP A 144 -20.11 -15.05 13.08
CA TRP A 144 -20.46 -16.28 12.38
C TRP A 144 -21.96 -16.43 12.10
N SER A 145 -22.86 -15.81 12.88
CA SER A 145 -24.32 -15.93 12.69
C SER A 145 -24.81 -15.37 11.35
N PHE A 146 -23.98 -14.61 10.65
CA PHE A 146 -24.29 -14.05 9.33
C PHE A 146 -23.63 -14.81 8.18
N VAL A 147 -22.89 -15.88 8.46
CA VAL A 147 -22.11 -16.65 7.50
C VAL A 147 -22.83 -17.95 7.18
N ALA A 148 -22.71 -18.48 5.96
CA ALA A 148 -23.22 -19.77 5.60
C ALA A 148 -22.48 -20.89 6.36
N GLU A 149 -23.14 -21.99 6.70
CA GLU A 149 -22.52 -23.10 7.44
C GLU A 149 -21.26 -23.64 6.74
N ASP A 150 -21.30 -23.74 5.40
CA ASP A 150 -20.16 -24.20 4.58
C ASP A 150 -18.97 -23.22 4.60
N ASP A 151 -19.16 -22.02 5.12
CA ASP A 151 -18.15 -20.97 5.20
C ASP A 151 -17.58 -20.83 6.62
N ILE A 152 -17.83 -21.80 7.50
CA ILE A 152 -17.36 -21.78 8.91
C ILE A 152 -16.71 -23.12 9.26
N VAL A 153 -15.59 -23.02 9.99
CA VAL A 153 -14.95 -24.15 10.67
C VAL A 153 -14.85 -23.83 12.15
N PHE A 154 -15.49 -24.64 12.99
CA PHE A 154 -15.49 -24.46 14.43
C PHE A 154 -14.40 -25.28 15.11
N PHE A 155 -13.77 -24.70 16.12
CA PHE A 155 -12.83 -25.31 17.06
C PHE A 155 -13.40 -25.15 18.49
N PRO A 156 -14.40 -25.97 18.87
CA PRO A 156 -15.11 -25.79 20.14
C PRO A 156 -14.21 -25.94 21.37
N GLU A 157 -13.22 -26.83 21.32
CA GLU A 157 -12.26 -27.05 22.41
C GLU A 157 -11.40 -25.81 22.70
N ASP A 158 -11.13 -25.00 21.67
CA ASP A 158 -10.34 -23.77 21.73
C ASP A 158 -11.22 -22.51 21.84
N ASN A 159 -12.54 -22.66 21.86
CA ASN A 159 -13.51 -21.56 21.81
C ASN A 159 -13.35 -20.62 20.62
N LEU A 160 -13.00 -21.17 19.45
CA LEU A 160 -12.67 -20.40 18.24
C LEU A 160 -13.43 -20.91 17.02
N TYR A 161 -13.49 -20.04 16.00
CA TYR A 161 -13.94 -20.40 14.66
C TYR A 161 -13.13 -19.68 13.59
N LEU A 162 -13.04 -20.32 12.41
CA LEU A 162 -12.66 -19.68 11.17
C LEU A 162 -13.91 -19.42 10.35
N ALA A 163 -13.99 -18.27 9.66
CA ALA A 163 -15.10 -17.98 8.78
C ALA A 163 -14.66 -17.23 7.53
N ARG A 164 -15.54 -17.24 6.52
CA ARG A 164 -15.45 -16.41 5.33
C ARG A 164 -16.72 -15.59 5.16
N LEU A 165 -16.54 -14.32 4.84
CA LEU A 165 -17.63 -13.48 4.33
C LEU A 165 -17.61 -13.54 2.81
N ASP A 166 -18.65 -14.10 2.23
CA ASP A 166 -18.70 -14.39 0.79
C ASP A 166 -18.61 -13.15 -0.10
N ILE A 167 -18.95 -11.98 0.42
CA ILE A 167 -18.81 -10.70 -0.28
C ILE A 167 -17.37 -10.21 -0.45
N GLU A 168 -16.42 -10.74 0.32
CA GLU A 168 -15.01 -10.38 0.26
C GLU A 168 -14.34 -11.01 -0.96
N SER A 169 -13.60 -10.24 -1.74
CA SER A 169 -12.92 -10.72 -2.96
C SER A 169 -11.40 -10.67 -2.91
N ASP A 170 -10.83 -10.15 -1.83
CA ASP A 170 -9.40 -9.92 -1.68
C ASP A 170 -8.62 -11.05 -0.97
N VAL A 171 -9.30 -11.96 -0.31
CA VAL A 171 -8.71 -12.99 0.55
C VAL A 171 -7.68 -13.84 -0.19
N GLU A 172 -8.00 -14.29 -1.40
CA GLU A 172 -7.15 -15.17 -2.20
C GLU A 172 -5.83 -14.52 -2.59
N TYR A 173 -5.87 -13.27 -3.10
CA TYR A 173 -4.65 -12.60 -3.50
C TYR A 173 -3.81 -12.15 -2.31
N LEU A 174 -4.43 -11.83 -1.17
CA LEU A 174 -3.72 -11.50 0.05
C LEU A 174 -2.95 -12.70 0.62
N VAL A 175 -3.52 -13.90 0.61
CA VAL A 175 -2.77 -15.11 1.02
C VAL A 175 -1.58 -15.36 0.10
N VAL A 176 -1.68 -15.08 -1.21
CA VAL A 176 -0.55 -15.16 -2.14
C VAL A 176 0.49 -14.07 -1.83
N GLU A 177 0.06 -12.84 -1.49
CA GLU A 177 0.95 -11.76 -1.06
C GLU A 177 1.72 -12.14 0.21
N GLY A 178 1.03 -12.61 1.26
CA GLY A 178 1.66 -13.07 2.50
C GLY A 178 2.64 -14.23 2.27
N ALA A 179 2.29 -15.18 1.41
CA ALA A 179 3.18 -16.27 0.99
C ALA A 179 4.44 -15.75 0.26
N THR A 180 4.28 -14.68 -0.52
CA THR A 180 5.39 -14.00 -1.21
C THR A 180 6.35 -13.36 -0.20
N GLU A 181 5.82 -12.64 0.77
CA GLU A 181 6.61 -11.99 1.81
C GLU A 181 7.39 -13.00 2.66
N TYR A 182 6.73 -14.10 3.08
CA TYR A 182 7.43 -15.20 3.75
C TYR A 182 8.55 -15.79 2.89
N PHE A 183 8.28 -16.04 1.60
CA PHE A 183 9.27 -16.63 0.72
C PHE A 183 10.43 -15.68 0.40
N LYS A 184 10.17 -14.37 0.27
CA LYS A 184 11.22 -13.35 0.15
C LYS A 184 12.14 -13.37 1.38
N ALA A 185 11.57 -13.36 2.58
CA ALA A 185 12.34 -13.34 3.82
C ALA A 185 13.17 -14.62 4.06
N THR A 186 12.77 -15.78 3.52
CA THR A 186 13.39 -17.07 3.88
C THR A 186 14.08 -17.81 2.74
N ALA A 187 13.62 -17.61 1.51
CA ALA A 187 13.95 -18.45 0.35
C ALA A 187 13.60 -19.94 0.55
N ASP A 188 12.61 -20.29 1.38
CA ASP A 188 12.23 -21.67 1.69
C ASP A 188 11.54 -22.35 0.50
N ARG A 189 12.34 -22.88 -0.42
CA ARG A 189 11.85 -23.62 -1.60
C ARG A 189 11.09 -24.90 -1.25
N ARG A 190 11.32 -25.50 -0.07
CA ARG A 190 10.60 -26.71 0.36
C ARG A 190 9.16 -26.35 0.71
N TRP A 191 8.98 -25.31 1.50
CA TRP A 191 7.66 -24.76 1.84
C TRP A 191 6.90 -24.29 0.60
N LEU A 192 7.56 -23.52 -0.27
CA LEU A 192 6.96 -23.07 -1.52
C LEU A 192 6.50 -24.23 -2.40
N ARG A 193 7.31 -25.29 -2.54
CA ARG A 193 6.98 -26.45 -3.35
C ARG A 193 5.76 -27.21 -2.81
N LYS A 194 5.60 -27.26 -1.47
CA LYS A 194 4.45 -27.86 -0.78
C LYS A 194 3.16 -27.06 -1.06
N ASN A 195 3.22 -25.73 -1.02
CA ASN A 195 2.04 -24.88 -0.96
C ASN A 195 1.65 -24.24 -2.30
N LEU A 196 2.57 -24.14 -3.27
CA LEU A 196 2.35 -23.39 -4.52
C LEU A 196 1.07 -23.81 -5.27
N ARG A 197 0.73 -25.12 -5.29
CA ARG A 197 -0.48 -25.60 -5.99
C ARG A 197 -1.76 -25.06 -5.32
N LYS A 198 -1.78 -24.93 -4.01
CA LYS A 198 -2.91 -24.34 -3.26
C LYS A 198 -3.05 -22.84 -3.55
N LEU A 199 -1.91 -22.12 -3.60
CA LEU A 199 -1.89 -20.70 -3.96
C LEU A 199 -2.35 -20.47 -5.42
N GLU A 200 -1.91 -21.31 -6.36
CA GLU A 200 -2.38 -21.29 -7.76
C GLU A 200 -3.91 -21.51 -7.82
N LYS A 201 -4.43 -22.47 -7.04
CA LYS A 201 -5.86 -22.80 -6.99
C LYS A 201 -6.70 -21.63 -6.44
N ALA A 202 -6.17 -20.86 -5.50
CA ALA A 202 -6.85 -19.68 -4.97
C ALA A 202 -7.08 -18.62 -6.06
N ILE A 203 -6.08 -18.33 -6.87
CA ILE A 203 -6.24 -17.37 -7.98
C ILE A 203 -7.04 -17.98 -9.15
N GLU A 204 -6.99 -19.29 -9.34
CA GLU A 204 -7.92 -19.99 -10.25
C GLU A 204 -9.36 -19.78 -9.78
N TYR A 205 -9.68 -19.88 -8.48
CA TYR A 205 -10.99 -19.56 -7.93
C TYR A 205 -11.43 -18.12 -8.24
N SER A 206 -10.58 -17.14 -7.97
CA SER A 206 -10.89 -15.72 -8.25
C SER A 206 -11.19 -15.47 -9.73
N THR A 207 -10.62 -16.26 -10.64
CA THR A 207 -10.70 -16.05 -12.10
C THR A 207 -11.58 -17.06 -12.84
N THR A 208 -12.30 -17.92 -12.12
CA THR A 208 -13.20 -18.91 -12.76
C THR A 208 -14.52 -19.12 -12.00
N SER A 209 -14.58 -18.78 -10.71
CA SER A 209 -15.81 -18.94 -9.92
C SER A 209 -16.91 -18.00 -10.42
N PRO A 210 -18.14 -18.48 -10.62
CA PRO A 210 -19.29 -17.63 -10.98
C PRO A 210 -19.55 -16.50 -9.99
N LYS A 211 -19.14 -16.65 -8.73
CA LYS A 211 -19.24 -15.61 -7.70
C LYS A 211 -18.17 -14.50 -7.86
N ARG A 212 -17.05 -14.80 -8.56
CA ARG A 212 -15.87 -13.91 -8.62
C ARG A 212 -15.50 -13.45 -10.01
N TRP A 213 -15.86 -14.18 -11.04
CA TRP A 213 -15.45 -13.89 -12.40
C TRP A 213 -16.58 -13.38 -13.25
N ASP A 214 -16.34 -12.32 -13.96
CA ASP A 214 -17.21 -11.80 -15.00
C ASP A 214 -16.60 -12.09 -16.38
N PRO A 215 -17.15 -13.07 -17.13
CA PRO A 215 -16.57 -13.47 -18.42
C PRO A 215 -16.78 -12.44 -19.52
N GLU A 216 -17.78 -11.56 -19.41
CA GLU A 216 -18.04 -10.51 -20.40
C GLU A 216 -16.94 -9.47 -20.41
N HIS A 217 -16.49 -9.02 -19.24
CA HIS A 217 -15.41 -8.05 -19.10
C HIS A 217 -14.04 -8.71 -18.95
N GLY A 218 -13.98 -10.02 -18.62
CA GLY A 218 -12.74 -10.73 -18.31
C GLY A 218 -12.05 -10.17 -17.06
N LEU A 219 -12.84 -9.87 -16.02
CA LEU A 219 -12.41 -9.22 -14.80
C LEU A 219 -13.01 -9.88 -13.55
N VAL A 220 -12.38 -9.68 -12.42
CA VAL A 220 -12.89 -10.10 -11.12
C VAL A 220 -14.00 -9.17 -10.67
N LYS A 221 -15.09 -9.75 -10.18
CA LYS A 221 -16.26 -9.05 -9.64
C LYS A 221 -16.47 -9.37 -8.16
N ARG A 222 -17.22 -8.52 -7.50
CA ARG A 222 -17.66 -8.65 -6.12
C ARG A 222 -19.06 -8.11 -5.91
N ALA A 223 -19.60 -8.25 -4.71
CA ALA A 223 -20.83 -7.54 -4.36
C ALA A 223 -20.65 -6.02 -4.50
N TYR A 224 -21.69 -5.33 -4.96
CA TYR A 224 -21.66 -3.87 -5.12
C TYR A 224 -21.71 -3.20 -3.74
N THR A 225 -20.55 -2.86 -3.24
CA THR A 225 -20.33 -2.25 -1.92
C THR A 225 -19.44 -1.01 -2.09
N ILE A 226 -19.15 -0.27 -1.03
CA ILE A 226 -18.29 0.92 -1.15
C ILE A 226 -16.86 0.49 -1.32
N ASP A 227 -16.16 -0.22 -0.68
CA ASP A 227 -14.78 -0.64 -0.92
C ASP A 227 -14.54 -2.03 -0.33
N THR A 228 -14.77 -2.17 0.94
CA THR A 228 -14.76 -3.44 1.63
C THR A 228 -16.18 -4.01 1.71
N TRP A 229 -16.40 -4.95 2.60
CA TRP A 229 -17.68 -5.60 2.81
C TRP A 229 -18.73 -4.74 3.54
N ASP A 230 -18.34 -3.57 4.05
CA ASP A 230 -19.07 -2.91 5.12
C ASP A 230 -20.37 -2.24 4.72
N PHE A 231 -20.57 -1.98 3.43
CA PHE A 231 -21.74 -1.29 2.95
C PHE A 231 -22.39 -2.05 1.80
N SER A 232 -23.59 -2.54 2.02
CA SER A 232 -24.40 -3.06 0.95
C SER A 232 -25.12 -1.94 0.19
N TYR A 233 -25.45 -2.21 -1.07
CA TYR A 233 -26.25 -1.33 -1.91
C TYR A 233 -27.68 -1.12 -1.38
N GLU A 234 -28.18 -2.01 -0.54
CA GLU A 234 -29.54 -1.98 -0.04
C GLU A 234 -29.71 -1.07 1.18
N LYS A 235 -30.78 -0.26 1.19
CA LYS A 235 -31.17 0.62 2.30
C LYS A 235 -31.51 -0.09 3.60
N SER A 236 -31.72 -1.40 3.56
CA SER A 236 -32.24 -2.16 4.70
C SER A 236 -31.29 -2.29 5.88
N GLY A 237 -30.03 -1.86 5.75
CA GLY A 237 -29.02 -2.01 6.81
C GLY A 237 -28.68 -3.48 7.14
N HIS A 238 -29.31 -4.42 6.48
CA HIS A 238 -29.01 -5.82 6.58
C HIS A 238 -27.98 -6.20 5.53
N TYR A 239 -26.77 -6.43 5.99
CA TYR A 239 -25.75 -7.06 5.17
C TYR A 239 -26.19 -8.46 4.79
N ASP A 240 -26.53 -8.69 3.56
CA ASP A 240 -26.42 -10.03 3.05
C ASP A 240 -24.94 -10.28 2.74
N ARG A 241 -24.24 -10.88 3.69
CA ARG A 241 -22.81 -11.23 3.58
C ARG A 241 -22.60 -12.44 2.66
N ARG A 242 -23.65 -12.93 2.05
CA ARG A 242 -23.66 -14.01 1.05
C ARG A 242 -23.96 -13.44 -0.32
N ILE A 243 -23.27 -13.95 -1.31
CA ILE A 243 -23.57 -13.67 -2.71
C ILE A 243 -24.67 -14.64 -3.14
N THR A 244 -25.80 -14.09 -3.54
CA THR A 244 -26.96 -14.79 -4.11
C THR A 244 -27.20 -14.29 -5.53
N GLU A 245 -28.13 -14.91 -6.25
CA GLU A 245 -28.55 -14.44 -7.59
C GLU A 245 -29.14 -13.02 -7.59
N LYS A 246 -29.59 -12.53 -6.42
CA LYS A 246 -30.17 -11.19 -6.26
C LYS A 246 -29.15 -10.15 -5.81
N THR A 247 -27.94 -10.57 -5.45
CA THR A 247 -26.91 -9.65 -4.97
C THR A 247 -26.44 -8.74 -6.11
N PRO A 248 -26.59 -7.42 -6.01
CA PRO A 248 -26.00 -6.51 -6.97
C PRO A 248 -24.49 -6.69 -7.00
N MET A 249 -23.93 -6.80 -8.21
CA MET A 249 -22.50 -7.05 -8.40
C MET A 249 -21.82 -5.84 -9.05
N ALA A 250 -20.51 -5.73 -8.85
CA ALA A 250 -19.67 -4.72 -9.48
C ALA A 250 -18.27 -5.26 -9.76
N ILE A 251 -17.58 -4.64 -10.68
CA ILE A 251 -16.14 -4.84 -10.91
C ILE A 251 -15.40 -3.67 -10.27
N MET A 252 -14.51 -3.97 -9.32
CA MET A 252 -13.70 -2.97 -8.62
C MET A 252 -12.24 -3.07 -9.08
N HIS A 253 -11.59 -1.92 -9.39
CA HIS A 253 -10.22 -1.94 -9.89
C HIS A 253 -9.21 -2.47 -8.86
N GLY A 254 -9.41 -2.16 -7.56
CA GLY A 254 -8.53 -2.60 -6.49
C GLY A 254 -8.44 -4.12 -6.33
N ASP A 255 -9.57 -4.84 -6.48
CA ASP A 255 -9.57 -6.31 -6.49
C ASP A 255 -8.80 -6.85 -7.71
N ASN A 256 -8.99 -6.24 -8.87
CA ASN A 256 -8.32 -6.65 -10.10
C ASN A 256 -6.81 -6.39 -10.04
N SER A 257 -6.38 -5.27 -9.45
CA SER A 257 -4.95 -5.01 -9.25
C SER A 257 -4.31 -5.97 -8.24
N GLY A 258 -5.06 -6.37 -7.19
CA GLY A 258 -4.62 -7.40 -6.25
C GLY A 258 -4.43 -8.76 -6.91
N VAL A 259 -5.39 -9.19 -7.73
CA VAL A 259 -5.29 -10.45 -8.49
C VAL A 259 -4.18 -10.39 -9.55
N TYR A 260 -4.01 -9.24 -10.22
CA TYR A 260 -2.86 -9.01 -11.11
C TYR A 260 -1.53 -9.21 -10.38
N GLN A 261 -1.33 -8.56 -9.24
CA GLN A 261 -0.14 -8.72 -8.43
C GLN A 261 0.09 -10.19 -8.04
N ALA A 262 -0.95 -10.87 -7.56
CA ALA A 262 -0.86 -12.28 -7.21
C ALA A 262 -0.46 -13.17 -8.40
N MET A 263 -0.97 -12.90 -9.60
CA MET A 263 -0.53 -13.60 -10.82
C MET A 263 0.95 -13.37 -11.13
N LYS A 264 1.45 -12.13 -10.99
CA LYS A 264 2.88 -11.80 -11.14
C LYS A 264 3.73 -12.51 -10.08
N GLN A 265 3.26 -12.56 -8.84
CA GLN A 265 3.91 -13.27 -7.74
C GLN A 265 3.94 -14.80 -7.99
N LEU A 266 2.84 -15.39 -8.45
CA LEU A 266 2.79 -16.80 -8.85
C LEU A 266 3.73 -17.11 -10.02
N ALA A 267 3.84 -16.19 -10.99
CA ALA A 267 4.80 -16.32 -12.08
C ALA A 267 6.24 -16.33 -11.56
N TRP A 268 6.57 -15.39 -10.64
CA TRP A 268 7.88 -15.32 -10.00
C TRP A 268 8.18 -16.58 -9.18
N MET A 269 7.25 -17.05 -8.34
CA MET A 269 7.40 -18.29 -7.56
C MET A 269 7.62 -19.52 -8.46
N ASN A 270 6.90 -19.60 -9.58
CA ASN A 270 7.11 -20.67 -10.56
C ASN A 270 8.50 -20.61 -11.21
N ARG A 271 9.05 -19.41 -11.50
CA ARG A 271 10.44 -19.25 -11.96
C ARG A 271 11.44 -19.74 -10.91
N LYS A 272 11.22 -19.44 -9.63
CA LYS A 272 12.07 -19.94 -8.51
C LYS A 272 12.09 -21.46 -8.41
N LEU A 273 11.04 -22.14 -8.86
CA LEU A 273 10.96 -23.60 -8.95
C LEU A 273 11.27 -24.15 -10.35
N HIS A 274 11.84 -23.34 -11.25
CA HIS A 274 12.19 -23.68 -12.63
C HIS A 274 11.01 -24.09 -13.54
N ARG A 275 9.78 -23.71 -13.20
CA ARG A 275 8.54 -24.01 -13.94
C ARG A 275 8.24 -22.92 -14.98
N LYS A 276 9.15 -22.70 -15.93
CA LYS A 276 9.11 -21.58 -16.89
C LYS A 276 7.82 -21.46 -17.70
N ALA A 277 7.23 -22.58 -18.13
CA ALA A 277 5.97 -22.57 -18.91
C ALA A 277 4.78 -22.06 -18.08
N LYS A 278 4.67 -22.50 -16.80
CA LYS A 278 3.65 -22.00 -15.89
C LYS A 278 3.84 -20.52 -15.57
N ALA A 279 5.08 -20.09 -15.35
CA ALA A 279 5.40 -18.70 -15.11
C ALA A 279 4.90 -17.81 -16.26
N ARG A 280 5.24 -18.15 -17.52
CA ARG A 280 4.75 -17.39 -18.69
C ARG A 280 3.23 -17.35 -18.79
N ARG A 281 2.54 -18.47 -18.48
CA ARG A 281 1.07 -18.51 -18.49
C ARG A 281 0.46 -17.54 -17.47
N TRP A 282 1.02 -17.47 -16.26
CA TRP A 282 0.55 -16.52 -15.25
C TRP A 282 0.81 -15.06 -15.65
N GLU A 283 1.97 -14.78 -16.26
CA GLU A 283 2.27 -13.45 -16.80
C GLU A 283 1.28 -13.01 -17.87
N GLN A 284 0.99 -13.88 -18.82
CA GLN A 284 0.01 -13.59 -19.89
C GLN A 284 -1.38 -13.31 -19.31
N LYS A 285 -1.83 -14.11 -18.35
CA LYS A 285 -3.12 -13.87 -17.67
C LYS A 285 -3.13 -12.52 -16.95
N ALA A 286 -2.05 -12.17 -16.27
CA ALA A 286 -1.93 -10.89 -15.57
C ALA A 286 -2.06 -9.72 -16.54
N GLU A 287 -1.32 -9.74 -17.65
CA GLU A 287 -1.37 -8.64 -18.63
C GLU A 287 -2.75 -8.51 -19.28
N THR A 288 -3.41 -9.62 -19.64
CA THR A 288 -4.80 -9.59 -20.16
C THR A 288 -5.77 -8.99 -19.16
N LEU A 289 -5.65 -9.35 -17.87
CA LEU A 289 -6.48 -8.77 -16.81
C LEU A 289 -6.28 -7.25 -16.71
N ARG A 290 -5.02 -6.79 -16.74
CA ARG A 290 -4.66 -5.38 -16.69
C ARG A 290 -5.22 -4.59 -17.88
N GLU A 291 -5.06 -5.12 -19.09
CA GLU A 291 -5.58 -4.50 -20.32
C GLU A 291 -7.12 -4.33 -20.24
N ASN A 292 -7.81 -5.35 -19.76
CA ASN A 292 -9.26 -5.28 -19.56
C ASN A 292 -9.65 -4.24 -18.50
N ALA A 293 -8.94 -4.18 -17.37
CA ALA A 293 -9.22 -3.20 -16.34
C ALA A 293 -8.99 -1.76 -16.83
N ILE A 294 -7.92 -1.51 -17.58
CA ILE A 294 -7.67 -0.21 -18.20
C ILE A 294 -8.82 0.16 -19.15
N LYS A 295 -9.25 -0.80 -19.97
CA LYS A 295 -10.33 -0.57 -20.95
C LYS A 295 -11.65 -0.14 -20.30
N TYR A 296 -12.02 -0.71 -19.17
CA TYR A 296 -13.36 -0.54 -18.59
C TYR A 296 -13.41 0.40 -17.38
N LEU A 297 -12.28 0.59 -16.69
CA LEU A 297 -12.25 1.32 -15.42
C LEU A 297 -11.39 2.60 -15.45
N TRP A 298 -10.47 2.76 -16.41
CA TRP A 298 -9.67 3.98 -16.53
C TRP A 298 -10.50 5.12 -17.12
N ASN A 299 -10.62 6.25 -16.36
CA ASN A 299 -11.42 7.41 -16.78
C ASN A 299 -10.62 8.51 -17.49
N GLY A 300 -9.34 8.25 -17.79
CA GLY A 300 -8.43 9.21 -18.41
C GLY A 300 -7.43 9.84 -17.44
N LYS A 301 -7.71 9.80 -16.12
CA LYS A 301 -6.84 10.34 -15.08
C LYS A 301 -6.49 9.32 -14.00
N TYR A 302 -7.44 8.50 -13.59
CA TYR A 302 -7.31 7.46 -12.56
C TYR A 302 -8.31 6.34 -12.81
N PHE A 303 -8.22 5.24 -12.07
CA PHE A 303 -9.27 4.23 -12.11
C PHE A 303 -10.49 4.71 -11.32
N LYS A 304 -11.65 4.77 -11.98
CA LYS A 304 -12.93 4.98 -11.29
C LYS A 304 -13.18 3.84 -10.32
N HIS A 305 -13.85 4.14 -9.22
CA HIS A 305 -13.97 3.20 -8.11
C HIS A 305 -14.44 1.82 -8.54
N GLN A 306 -15.56 1.73 -9.26
CA GLN A 306 -16.13 0.46 -9.71
C GLN A 306 -17.05 0.61 -10.92
N LEU A 307 -17.37 -0.52 -11.54
CA LEU A 307 -18.33 -0.66 -12.62
C LEU A 307 -19.49 -1.55 -12.15
N PRO A 308 -20.71 -1.02 -11.92
CA PRO A 308 -21.89 -1.81 -11.58
C PRO A 308 -22.26 -2.80 -12.69
N LEU A 309 -22.66 -4.02 -12.33
CA LEU A 309 -23.06 -5.09 -13.25
C LEU A 309 -24.55 -5.41 -13.11
N GLY A 310 -25.32 -5.17 -14.18
CA GLY A 310 -26.75 -5.50 -14.20
C GLY A 310 -27.61 -4.71 -13.21
N CYS A 311 -27.06 -3.67 -12.58
CA CYS A 311 -27.77 -2.78 -11.68
C CYS A 311 -27.38 -1.31 -11.98
N PRO A 312 -28.26 -0.34 -11.68
CA PRO A 312 -27.93 1.06 -11.87
C PRO A 312 -26.80 1.48 -10.88
N PRO A 313 -25.98 2.47 -11.25
CA PRO A 313 -25.04 3.06 -10.30
C PRO A 313 -25.77 3.70 -9.12
N ALA A 314 -25.11 3.79 -7.98
CA ALA A 314 -25.68 4.36 -6.76
C ALA A 314 -26.10 5.82 -6.93
N ASP A 315 -25.33 6.57 -7.72
CA ASP A 315 -25.60 7.95 -8.10
C ASP A 315 -24.87 8.31 -9.42
N ASP A 316 -24.90 9.57 -9.82
CA ASP A 316 -24.28 10.11 -11.05
C ASP A 316 -22.77 10.36 -10.94
N LYS A 317 -22.14 10.00 -9.82
CA LYS A 317 -20.71 10.28 -9.54
C LYS A 317 -19.80 9.05 -9.64
N GLU A 318 -20.32 7.91 -10.06
CA GLU A 318 -19.55 6.65 -10.12
C GLU A 318 -18.28 6.78 -10.97
N ASP A 319 -18.36 7.50 -12.10
CA ASP A 319 -17.22 7.66 -13.02
C ASP A 319 -16.14 8.62 -12.52
N ILE A 320 -16.40 9.43 -11.50
CA ILE A 320 -15.46 10.42 -10.94
C ILE A 320 -15.02 10.11 -9.51
N ARG A 321 -15.34 8.93 -8.99
CA ARG A 321 -14.90 8.54 -7.65
C ARG A 321 -13.47 8.04 -7.67
N LEU A 322 -12.64 8.72 -6.90
CA LEU A 322 -11.29 8.28 -6.57
C LEU A 322 -11.33 7.46 -5.29
N SER A 323 -10.95 6.20 -5.36
CA SER A 323 -10.83 5.33 -4.19
C SER A 323 -9.37 5.15 -3.76
N LEU A 324 -9.18 4.79 -2.50
CA LEU A 324 -7.88 4.47 -1.91
C LEU A 324 -7.09 3.43 -2.72
N SER A 325 -7.78 2.53 -3.42
CA SER A 325 -7.17 1.46 -4.21
C SER A 325 -6.29 1.98 -5.36
N ASN A 326 -6.49 3.23 -5.82
CA ASN A 326 -5.60 3.85 -6.81
C ASN A 326 -4.14 3.95 -6.33
N THR A 327 -3.92 4.15 -5.04
CA THR A 327 -2.56 4.16 -4.46
C THR A 327 -1.94 2.76 -4.44
N TYR A 328 -2.75 1.74 -4.17
CA TYR A 328 -2.33 0.34 -4.25
C TYR A 328 -2.04 -0.10 -5.68
N ASP A 329 -2.80 0.38 -6.68
CA ASP A 329 -2.58 0.04 -8.09
C ASP A 329 -1.17 0.46 -8.54
N ILE A 330 -0.70 1.64 -8.09
CA ILE A 330 0.67 2.08 -8.35
C ILE A 330 1.68 1.13 -7.69
N ASN A 331 1.53 0.87 -6.40
CA ASN A 331 2.47 0.05 -5.62
C ASN A 331 2.45 -1.44 -6.00
N ARG A 332 1.39 -1.91 -6.67
CA ARG A 332 1.25 -3.23 -7.27
C ARG A 332 1.78 -3.31 -8.71
N HIS A 333 2.33 -2.22 -9.25
CA HIS A 333 2.77 -2.11 -10.64
C HIS A 333 1.68 -2.44 -11.67
N PHE A 334 0.44 -2.13 -11.31
CA PHE A 334 -0.71 -2.33 -12.19
C PHE A 334 -0.86 -1.22 -13.24
N THR A 335 -0.28 -0.07 -12.96
CA THR A 335 -0.30 1.13 -13.78
C THR A 335 0.95 1.26 -14.65
N THR A 336 0.88 2.00 -15.74
CA THR A 336 2.05 2.53 -16.45
C THR A 336 2.62 3.73 -15.70
N THR A 337 3.86 4.14 -16.00
CA THR A 337 4.47 5.33 -15.39
C THR A 337 3.60 6.57 -15.57
N GLY A 338 3.05 6.78 -16.78
CA GLY A 338 2.16 7.91 -17.05
C GLY A 338 0.86 7.86 -16.23
N GLN A 339 0.25 6.69 -16.11
CA GLN A 339 -0.94 6.50 -15.28
C GLN A 339 -0.64 6.71 -13.79
N SER A 340 0.48 6.18 -13.29
CA SER A 340 0.91 6.38 -11.90
C SER A 340 1.06 7.87 -11.58
N ARG A 341 1.71 8.62 -12.46
CA ARG A 341 1.87 10.07 -12.32
C ARG A 341 0.53 10.79 -12.32
N SER A 342 -0.35 10.48 -13.27
CA SER A 342 -1.69 11.07 -13.36
C SER A 342 -2.51 10.84 -12.08
N ILE A 343 -2.41 9.66 -11.46
CA ILE A 343 -3.06 9.37 -10.18
C ILE A 343 -2.47 10.23 -9.06
N VAL A 344 -1.14 10.31 -8.94
CA VAL A 344 -0.50 11.13 -7.90
C VAL A 344 -0.84 12.61 -8.09
N GLU A 345 -0.83 13.12 -9.33
CA GLU A 345 -1.23 14.48 -9.68
C GLU A 345 -2.68 14.80 -9.27
N GLU A 346 -3.60 13.83 -9.42
CA GLU A 346 -4.97 13.99 -8.94
C GLU A 346 -5.05 14.13 -7.41
N TYR A 347 -4.27 13.35 -6.66
CA TYR A 347 -4.19 13.52 -5.20
C TYR A 347 -3.59 14.88 -4.82
N MET A 348 -2.54 15.34 -5.52
CA MET A 348 -1.97 16.68 -5.32
C MET A 348 -2.99 17.78 -5.61
N PHE A 349 -3.74 17.66 -6.69
CA PHE A 349 -4.83 18.59 -7.01
C PHE A 349 -5.91 18.61 -5.91
N ARG A 350 -6.29 17.43 -5.40
CA ARG A 350 -7.26 17.36 -4.30
C ARG A 350 -6.71 17.93 -3.00
N ARG A 351 -5.42 17.76 -2.70
CA ARG A 351 -4.77 18.42 -1.57
C ARG A 351 -4.99 19.94 -1.59
N ASP A 352 -4.83 20.55 -2.75
CA ASP A 352 -4.91 22.01 -2.90
C ASP A 352 -6.36 22.52 -2.96
N THR A 353 -7.31 21.68 -3.29
CA THR A 353 -8.71 22.08 -3.52
C THR A 353 -9.69 21.59 -2.46
N THR A 354 -9.33 20.63 -1.63
CA THR A 354 -10.23 20.08 -0.61
C THR A 354 -10.34 20.97 0.61
N SER A 355 -11.53 20.96 1.23
CA SER A 355 -11.73 21.50 2.59
C SER A 355 -11.42 20.52 3.70
N ALA A 356 -11.05 19.27 3.36
CA ALA A 356 -10.60 18.28 4.33
C ALA A 356 -9.20 18.64 4.84
N PHE A 357 -8.83 18.12 6.02
CA PHE A 357 -7.49 18.37 6.57
C PHE A 357 -6.37 17.66 5.80
N ALA A 358 -6.72 16.65 5.00
CA ALA A 358 -5.81 15.94 4.11
C ALA A 358 -6.58 15.27 2.95
N GLU A 359 -5.87 14.92 1.90
CA GLU A 359 -6.36 14.27 0.69
C GLU A 359 -6.34 12.74 0.76
N TRP A 360 -6.04 12.15 1.89
CA TRP A 360 -5.88 10.69 2.07
C TRP A 360 -7.23 10.00 2.23
N PHE A 361 -8.14 10.25 1.29
CA PHE A 361 -9.51 9.74 1.34
C PHE A 361 -9.57 8.22 1.22
N THR A 362 -10.54 7.62 1.90
CA THR A 362 -10.99 6.26 1.57
C THR A 362 -11.65 6.26 0.20
N ILE A 363 -12.55 7.22 -0.04
CA ILE A 363 -13.20 7.48 -1.33
C ILE A 363 -13.63 8.94 -1.41
N ASP A 364 -13.52 9.56 -2.61
CA ASP A 364 -13.97 10.92 -2.86
C ASP A 364 -14.39 11.13 -4.32
N PRO A 365 -15.56 11.72 -4.62
CA PRO A 365 -16.62 12.09 -3.68
C PRO A 365 -17.26 10.87 -3.00
N ARG A 366 -17.69 11.06 -1.76
CA ARG A 366 -18.38 10.01 -1.01
C ARG A 366 -19.73 9.64 -1.63
N TYR A 367 -20.20 8.45 -1.35
CA TYR A 367 -21.57 8.05 -1.65
C TYR A 367 -22.56 8.73 -0.71
N TRP A 368 -23.68 9.21 -1.25
CA TRP A 368 -24.74 9.83 -0.49
C TRP A 368 -26.06 9.83 -1.25
N PRO A 369 -27.20 9.58 -0.60
CA PRO A 369 -27.50 9.00 0.73
C PRO A 369 -27.73 7.49 0.70
N LYS A 370 -27.36 6.78 -0.36
CA LYS A 370 -27.85 5.43 -0.63
C LYS A 370 -27.10 4.31 0.07
N PHE A 371 -25.84 4.48 0.38
CA PHE A 371 -25.09 3.44 1.05
C PHE A 371 -25.20 3.59 2.56
N GLY A 372 -26.01 2.70 3.18
CA GLY A 372 -26.03 2.48 4.60
C GLY A 372 -26.55 3.63 5.44
N ASP A 373 -27.86 3.84 5.48
CA ASP A 373 -28.48 4.80 6.40
C ASP A 373 -28.11 4.57 7.88
N SER A 374 -27.66 3.35 8.24
CA SER A 374 -27.18 3.01 9.58
C SER A 374 -25.76 3.50 9.86
N TYR A 375 -25.00 3.84 8.83
CA TYR A 375 -23.68 4.46 8.91
C TYR A 375 -23.77 5.90 8.42
N ALA A 376 -24.80 6.60 8.89
CA ALA A 376 -25.04 7.98 8.53
C ALA A 376 -23.79 8.80 8.80
N HIS A 377 -23.21 9.18 7.74
CA HIS A 377 -22.48 10.28 7.44
C HIS A 377 -21.37 10.83 8.19
N PRO A 378 -20.35 11.22 7.51
CA PRO A 378 -19.47 10.38 6.78
C PRO A 378 -18.91 9.35 7.74
N ALA A 379 -19.15 8.09 7.48
CA ALA A 379 -18.75 7.05 8.40
C ALA A 379 -17.91 6.01 7.69
N TYR A 380 -16.93 5.49 8.40
CA TYR A 380 -16.08 4.40 7.99
C TYR A 380 -15.39 4.69 6.64
N ILE A 381 -15.39 3.78 5.68
CA ILE A 381 -14.72 3.95 4.38
C ILE A 381 -15.48 4.85 3.39
N ASN A 382 -16.60 5.45 3.79
CA ASN A 382 -17.36 6.37 2.94
C ASN A 382 -16.90 7.82 3.11
N GLY A 383 -15.69 8.12 2.65
CA GLY A 383 -15.18 9.49 2.54
C GLY A 383 -14.40 9.99 3.76
N LEU A 384 -14.04 9.13 4.72
CA LEU A 384 -13.10 9.49 5.78
C LEU A 384 -11.65 9.53 5.29
N ILE A 385 -10.77 10.08 6.10
CA ILE A 385 -9.32 10.09 5.86
C ILE A 385 -8.70 8.86 6.53
N THR A 386 -7.72 8.24 5.89
CA THR A 386 -7.12 7.02 6.42
C THR A 386 -5.60 7.00 6.35
N SER A 387 -5.01 6.42 7.39
CA SER A 387 -3.57 6.25 7.54
C SER A 387 -2.94 5.38 6.47
N PHE A 388 -3.63 4.32 6.02
CA PHE A 388 -3.07 3.45 5.00
C PHE A 388 -3.06 4.09 3.60
N THR A 389 -4.06 4.92 3.24
CA THR A 389 -3.97 5.74 2.02
C THR A 389 -2.79 6.71 2.10
N ALA A 390 -2.55 7.34 3.26
CA ALA A 390 -1.39 8.22 3.42
C ALA A 390 -0.06 7.50 3.16
N GLY A 391 0.14 6.32 3.77
CA GLY A 391 1.35 5.53 3.58
C GLY A 391 1.52 5.03 2.14
N GLU A 392 0.47 4.45 1.56
CA GLU A 392 0.51 3.95 0.17
C GLU A 392 0.71 5.10 -0.85
N LEU A 393 0.10 6.26 -0.63
CA LEU A 393 0.29 7.44 -1.48
C LEU A 393 1.71 8.02 -1.37
N ALA A 394 2.27 8.10 -0.15
CA ALA A 394 3.65 8.55 0.03
C ALA A 394 4.63 7.64 -0.72
N LYS A 395 4.47 6.31 -0.60
CA LYS A 395 5.27 5.34 -1.35
C LYS A 395 5.11 5.51 -2.85
N ALA A 396 3.87 5.66 -3.34
CA ALA A 396 3.58 5.90 -4.75
C ALA A 396 4.22 7.20 -5.26
N ALA A 397 4.14 8.29 -4.49
CA ALA A 397 4.76 9.57 -4.85
C ALA A 397 6.28 9.45 -4.98
N PHE A 398 6.95 8.75 -4.06
CA PHE A 398 8.39 8.45 -4.16
C PHE A 398 8.75 7.68 -5.43
N SER A 399 7.90 6.79 -5.92
CA SER A 399 8.16 5.98 -7.11
C SER A 399 7.89 6.69 -8.43
N CYS A 400 7.20 7.85 -8.41
CA CYS A 400 6.70 8.53 -9.61
C CYS A 400 7.37 9.86 -9.93
N GLY A 401 8.44 10.24 -9.21
CA GLY A 401 9.12 11.52 -9.40
C GLY A 401 8.47 12.69 -8.64
N TYR A 402 7.67 12.40 -7.61
CA TYR A 402 7.04 13.37 -6.70
C TYR A 402 7.56 13.19 -5.28
N GLU A 403 8.87 13.03 -5.13
CA GLU A 403 9.52 12.70 -3.85
C GLU A 403 9.29 13.76 -2.78
N ALA A 404 9.28 15.03 -3.17
CA ALA A 404 8.97 16.13 -2.27
C ALA A 404 7.54 16.01 -1.70
N TYR A 405 6.59 15.56 -2.51
CA TYR A 405 5.22 15.31 -2.05
C TYR A 405 5.14 14.07 -1.14
N GLY A 406 5.87 13.00 -1.47
CA GLY A 406 5.98 11.84 -0.59
C GLY A 406 6.53 12.21 0.80
N TRP A 407 7.56 13.05 0.84
CA TRP A 407 8.13 13.58 2.08
C TRP A 407 7.15 14.49 2.84
N ASP A 408 6.43 15.38 2.14
CA ASP A 408 5.37 16.21 2.71
C ASP A 408 4.27 15.38 3.40
N ILE A 409 3.83 14.29 2.75
CA ILE A 409 2.84 13.38 3.35
C ILE A 409 3.37 12.80 4.67
N LEU A 410 4.61 12.31 4.70
CA LEU A 410 5.22 11.77 5.92
C LEU A 410 5.31 12.84 7.02
N CYS A 411 5.71 14.06 6.69
CA CYS A 411 5.78 15.18 7.64
C CYS A 411 4.41 15.49 8.24
N ARG A 412 3.39 15.71 7.40
CA ARG A 412 2.01 16.00 7.84
C ARG A 412 1.40 14.85 8.64
N PHE A 413 1.72 13.60 8.27
CA PHE A 413 1.22 12.47 9.03
C PHE A 413 1.89 12.37 10.41
N TYR A 414 3.19 12.64 10.50
CA TYR A 414 3.89 12.69 11.79
C TYR A 414 3.32 13.76 12.72
N GLU A 415 3.00 14.96 12.20
CA GLU A 415 2.31 15.98 12.98
C GLU A 415 0.96 15.50 13.54
N ASN A 416 0.22 14.70 12.78
CA ASN A 416 -1.01 14.08 13.27
C ASN A 416 -0.74 13.06 14.37
N MET A 417 0.29 12.22 14.21
CA MET A 417 0.69 11.27 15.25
C MET A 417 1.06 11.97 16.55
N VAL A 418 1.81 13.06 16.49
CA VAL A 418 2.18 13.83 17.70
C VAL A 418 0.94 14.36 18.41
N LYS A 419 -0.03 14.91 17.67
CA LYS A 419 -1.32 15.39 18.22
C LYS A 419 -2.13 14.26 18.87
N ASP A 420 -1.95 13.04 18.41
CA ASP A 420 -2.64 11.84 18.87
C ASP A 420 -1.79 11.01 19.87
N GLY A 421 -0.77 11.62 20.47
CA GLY A 421 0.09 10.98 21.48
C GLY A 421 0.97 9.85 20.95
N GLY A 422 1.30 9.88 19.66
CA GLY A 422 2.09 8.85 18.97
C GLY A 422 1.27 7.75 18.33
N ASN A 423 -0.07 7.83 18.40
CA ASN A 423 -0.95 6.81 17.84
C ASN A 423 -1.26 7.04 16.36
N VAL A 424 -1.43 5.94 15.64
CA VAL A 424 -1.96 5.87 14.28
C VAL A 424 -3.35 5.28 14.35
N TYR A 425 -4.36 6.01 13.93
CA TYR A 425 -5.72 5.48 13.86
C TYR A 425 -6.07 5.03 12.44
N PHE A 426 -7.02 4.11 12.36
CA PHE A 426 -7.50 3.56 11.10
C PHE A 426 -8.14 4.66 10.24
N LEU A 427 -9.02 5.47 10.85
CA LEU A 427 -9.81 6.50 10.19
C LEU A 427 -9.84 7.79 11.02
N TYR A 428 -9.93 8.90 10.28
CA TYR A 428 -10.08 10.25 10.83
C TYR A 428 -11.26 10.96 10.16
N ASP A 429 -11.99 11.72 10.95
CA ASP A 429 -12.99 12.65 10.38
C ASP A 429 -12.30 13.65 9.45
N ARG A 430 -12.86 13.86 8.28
CA ARG A 430 -12.22 14.64 7.22
C ARG A 430 -12.06 16.14 7.53
N TYR A 431 -12.88 16.68 8.43
CA TYR A 431 -12.89 18.11 8.76
C TYR A 431 -12.30 18.41 10.13
N THR A 432 -12.72 17.65 11.12
CA THR A 432 -12.29 17.85 12.52
C THR A 432 -10.98 17.14 12.85
N ARG A 433 -10.53 16.24 11.98
CA ARG A 433 -9.38 15.34 12.20
C ARG A 433 -9.56 14.39 13.41
N ALA A 434 -10.74 14.34 13.98
CA ALA A 434 -11.00 13.46 15.12
C ALA A 434 -10.83 11.98 14.72
N PRO A 435 -10.08 11.18 15.50
CA PRO A 435 -9.98 9.75 15.26
C PRO A 435 -11.35 9.07 15.35
N GLN A 436 -11.67 8.27 14.35
CA GLN A 436 -12.86 7.44 14.32
C GLN A 436 -12.47 6.01 14.74
N ASN A 437 -13.41 5.33 15.44
CA ASN A 437 -13.16 3.97 15.93
C ASN A 437 -11.91 3.83 16.83
N ALA A 438 -11.54 4.87 17.56
CA ALA A 438 -10.38 4.87 18.47
C ALA A 438 -10.42 3.71 19.50
N LYS A 439 -11.62 3.21 19.82
CA LYS A 439 -11.82 2.05 20.70
C LYS A 439 -11.24 0.74 20.14
N LEU A 440 -11.00 0.66 18.84
CA LEU A 440 -10.38 -0.51 18.19
C LEU A 440 -8.86 -0.54 18.37
N GLY A 441 -8.29 0.46 19.06
CA GLY A 441 -6.86 0.61 19.24
C GLY A 441 -6.13 1.12 18.00
N PRO A 442 -4.80 1.16 18.04
CA PRO A 442 -3.96 1.59 16.92
C PRO A 442 -4.16 0.77 15.67
N ALA A 443 -3.98 1.43 14.53
CA ALA A 443 -4.08 0.81 13.20
C ALA A 443 -2.73 0.25 12.75
N ALA A 444 -2.45 -0.99 13.08
CA ALA A 444 -1.23 -1.67 12.67
C ALA A 444 -1.02 -1.65 11.14
N TRP A 445 -2.07 -1.85 10.36
CA TRP A 445 -2.04 -1.74 8.90
C TRP A 445 -1.61 -0.35 8.41
N GLY A 446 -2.20 0.73 8.96
CA GLY A 446 -1.81 2.10 8.60
C GLY A 446 -0.36 2.42 8.97
N ALA A 447 0.07 1.99 10.16
CA ALA A 447 1.47 2.13 10.57
C ALA A 447 2.42 1.33 9.65
N ALA A 448 2.03 0.13 9.22
CA ALA A 448 2.81 -0.68 8.29
C ALA A 448 2.94 -0.04 6.89
N ALA A 449 1.88 0.60 6.39
CA ALA A 449 1.93 1.33 5.13
C ALA A 449 2.93 2.49 5.19
N LEU A 450 2.96 3.24 6.30
CA LEU A 450 3.92 4.32 6.53
C LEU A 450 5.36 3.80 6.68
N ILE A 451 5.57 2.68 7.37
CA ILE A 451 6.89 2.02 7.44
C ILE A 451 7.36 1.62 6.03
N SER A 452 6.47 1.01 5.22
CA SER A 452 6.80 0.65 3.83
C SER A 452 7.12 1.89 2.98
N ALA A 453 6.43 3.03 3.21
CA ALA A 453 6.75 4.28 2.53
C ALA A 453 8.13 4.85 2.92
N ILE A 454 8.55 4.65 4.16
CA ILE A 454 9.89 5.06 4.62
C ILE A 454 10.95 4.08 4.10
N ASP A 455 10.75 2.77 4.23
CA ASP A 455 11.73 1.74 3.88
C ASP A 455 11.92 1.61 2.36
N GLU A 456 10.84 1.25 1.66
CA GLU A 456 10.89 1.01 0.21
C GLU A 456 10.73 2.32 -0.60
N GLY A 457 10.04 3.32 -0.03
CA GLY A 457 9.84 4.62 -0.66
C GLY A 457 11.04 5.57 -0.46
N LEU A 458 11.24 6.09 0.75
CA LEU A 458 12.25 7.12 1.05
C LEU A 458 13.67 6.55 1.08
N ALA A 459 13.92 5.49 1.85
CA ALA A 459 15.22 4.82 1.89
C ALA A 459 15.48 4.03 0.59
N GLY A 460 14.42 3.66 -0.12
CA GLY A 460 14.47 3.05 -1.44
C GLY A 460 15.15 1.69 -1.46
N ILE A 461 14.96 0.88 -0.42
CA ILE A 461 15.57 -0.44 -0.28
C ILE A 461 14.52 -1.51 -0.56
N GLU A 462 14.69 -2.23 -1.65
CA GLU A 462 13.77 -3.29 -2.08
C GLU A 462 14.49 -4.64 -2.25
N ASP A 463 13.90 -5.71 -1.68
CA ASP A 463 14.30 -7.07 -1.98
C ASP A 463 13.65 -7.53 -3.30
N ILE A 464 14.41 -7.46 -4.38
CA ILE A 464 13.93 -7.86 -5.72
C ILE A 464 13.83 -9.39 -5.83
N ASP A 465 14.64 -10.11 -5.09
CA ASP A 465 14.67 -11.57 -5.14
C ASP A 465 14.23 -12.21 -3.82
N CYS A 466 15.16 -12.66 -3.04
CA CYS A 466 14.96 -13.22 -1.71
C CYS A 466 16.17 -12.86 -0.84
N ARG A 467 15.92 -12.51 0.42
CA ARG A 467 16.97 -12.27 1.42
C ARG A 467 17.95 -11.20 0.95
N TYR A 468 17.45 -10.18 0.25
CA TYR A 468 18.23 -9.08 -0.36
C TYR A 468 19.42 -9.55 -1.23
N ARG A 469 19.34 -10.75 -1.85
CA ARG A 469 20.40 -11.24 -2.75
C ARG A 469 20.47 -10.45 -4.05
N SER A 470 19.36 -9.85 -4.46
CA SER A 470 19.27 -8.85 -5.52
C SER A 470 18.61 -7.61 -4.92
N LEU A 471 19.35 -6.52 -4.88
CA LEU A 471 18.97 -5.30 -4.18
C LEU A 471 18.47 -4.25 -5.17
N GLY A 472 17.22 -3.81 -5.02
CA GLY A 472 16.73 -2.55 -5.55
C GLY A 472 17.18 -1.41 -4.64
N PHE A 473 17.85 -0.40 -5.19
CA PHE A 473 18.40 0.69 -4.42
C PHE A 473 18.05 2.03 -5.04
N SER A 474 17.01 2.65 -4.51
CA SER A 474 16.42 3.89 -5.04
C SER A 474 16.25 4.95 -3.94
N PRO A 475 17.34 5.38 -3.26
CA PRO A 475 17.25 6.29 -2.14
C PRO A 475 16.84 7.70 -2.55
N ARG A 476 16.01 8.33 -1.73
CA ARG A 476 15.45 9.67 -1.95
C ARG A 476 15.80 10.65 -0.83
N TRP A 477 16.87 10.40 -0.10
CA TRP A 477 17.35 11.26 1.00
C TRP A 477 17.59 12.73 0.64
N PRO A 478 17.94 13.09 -0.63
CA PRO A 478 18.11 14.50 -1.00
C PRO A 478 16.90 15.41 -0.75
N VAL A 479 15.65 14.86 -0.70
CA VAL A 479 14.44 15.67 -0.37
C VAL A 479 14.26 15.92 1.12
N THR A 480 15.12 15.34 1.97
CA THR A 480 15.06 15.49 3.42
C THR A 480 16.11 16.50 3.90
N PRO A 481 15.98 17.02 5.13
CA PRO A 481 17.02 17.88 5.73
C PRO A 481 18.30 17.10 6.11
N TYR A 482 18.28 15.76 6.07
CA TYR A 482 19.39 14.93 6.50
C TYR A 482 20.50 14.90 5.46
N LYS A 483 21.72 15.30 5.87
CA LYS A 483 22.89 15.31 5.00
C LYS A 483 23.86 14.16 5.28
N GLU A 484 23.77 13.58 6.46
CA GLU A 484 24.51 12.38 6.86
C GLU A 484 23.60 11.52 7.74
N LEU A 485 23.42 10.26 7.35
CA LEU A 485 22.65 9.30 8.12
C LEU A 485 23.12 7.87 7.88
N ARG A 486 22.77 6.99 8.81
CA ARG A 486 22.78 5.55 8.65
C ARG A 486 21.37 5.03 8.71
N TYR A 487 20.99 4.18 7.76
CA TYR A 487 19.69 3.52 7.71
C TYR A 487 19.87 2.01 7.63
N CYS A 488 19.11 1.29 8.46
CA CYS A 488 19.22 -0.16 8.54
C CYS A 488 17.86 -0.81 8.38
N THR A 489 17.77 -1.82 7.51
CA THR A 489 16.58 -2.66 7.31
C THR A 489 17.02 -4.13 7.14
N GLY A 490 16.07 -5.07 7.10
CA GLY A 490 16.40 -6.47 6.90
C GLY A 490 15.32 -7.41 7.39
N TYR A 491 15.63 -8.69 7.45
CA TYR A 491 14.74 -9.74 7.96
C TYR A 491 15.35 -10.42 9.19
N GLU A 492 14.74 -10.22 10.37
CA GLU A 492 15.14 -10.89 11.61
C GLU A 492 15.15 -12.42 11.45
N LEU A 493 14.15 -12.96 10.73
CA LEU A 493 13.97 -14.41 10.54
C LEU A 493 15.15 -15.08 9.84
N SER A 494 15.79 -14.42 8.89
CA SER A 494 16.96 -14.94 8.16
C SER A 494 18.28 -14.24 8.55
N ALA A 495 18.22 -13.27 9.45
CA ALA A 495 19.36 -12.45 9.86
C ALA A 495 20.08 -11.75 8.68
N ASP A 496 19.35 -11.49 7.58
CA ASP A 496 19.89 -10.73 6.46
C ASP A 496 19.58 -9.25 6.67
N ILE A 497 20.62 -8.43 6.74
CA ILE A 497 20.53 -6.99 7.02
C ILE A 497 21.13 -6.22 5.84
N VAL A 498 20.51 -5.07 5.54
CA VAL A 498 21.00 -4.03 4.64
C VAL A 498 21.27 -2.80 5.49
N ASP A 499 22.51 -2.40 5.59
CA ASP A 499 22.99 -1.25 6.36
C ASP A 499 23.58 -0.22 5.40
N VAL A 500 22.99 0.95 5.34
CA VAL A 500 23.33 2.02 4.40
C VAL A 500 23.80 3.25 5.15
N ARG A 501 24.99 3.74 4.84
CA ARG A 501 25.41 5.10 5.21
C ARG A 501 25.30 6.02 4.03
N TYR A 502 24.68 7.16 4.23
CA TYR A 502 24.51 8.22 3.26
C TYR A 502 25.21 9.50 3.71
N ILE A 503 25.91 10.14 2.78
CA ILE A 503 26.56 11.45 2.99
C ILE A 503 26.32 12.29 1.75
N LEU A 504 25.83 13.53 1.93
CA LEU A 504 25.70 14.55 0.91
C LEU A 504 26.57 15.75 1.23
N THR A 505 27.43 16.14 0.29
CA THR A 505 28.28 17.34 0.36
C THR A 505 28.13 18.17 -0.91
N GLY A 506 28.72 19.35 -0.96
CA GLY A 506 28.77 20.15 -2.19
C GLY A 506 29.58 19.49 -3.34
N ALA A 507 30.42 18.50 -3.05
CA ALA A 507 31.22 17.79 -4.05
C ALA A 507 30.58 16.51 -4.58
N GLY A 508 29.49 16.04 -3.96
CA GLY A 508 28.81 14.81 -4.37
C GLY A 508 28.07 14.09 -3.25
N MET A 509 27.58 12.91 -3.61
CA MET A 509 26.88 11.98 -2.69
C MET A 509 27.67 10.68 -2.57
N ARG A 510 27.62 10.10 -1.38
CA ARG A 510 28.20 8.79 -1.11
C ARG A 510 27.23 7.91 -0.38
N TYR A 511 27.16 6.66 -0.83
CA TYR A 511 26.47 5.56 -0.14
C TYR A 511 27.47 4.44 0.15
N CYS A 512 27.49 3.98 1.40
CA CYS A 512 28.23 2.80 1.79
C CYS A 512 27.22 1.76 2.26
N ILE A 513 27.10 0.66 1.53
CA ILE A 513 26.09 -0.38 1.72
C ILE A 513 26.78 -1.65 2.19
N ASP A 514 26.43 -2.12 3.38
CA ASP A 514 26.76 -3.46 3.86
C ASP A 514 25.51 -4.35 3.75
N SER A 515 25.57 -5.38 2.90
CA SER A 515 24.39 -6.19 2.57
C SER A 515 24.77 -7.58 2.04
N PRO A 516 23.84 -8.56 2.08
CA PRO A 516 24.02 -9.86 1.45
C PRO A 516 23.89 -9.83 -0.08
N ALA A 517 23.72 -8.66 -0.70
CA ALA A 517 23.46 -8.51 -2.13
C ALA A 517 24.61 -9.04 -2.99
N LYS A 518 24.26 -9.71 -4.06
CA LYS A 518 25.17 -10.15 -5.11
C LYS A 518 25.08 -9.28 -6.35
N ASP A 519 23.97 -8.59 -6.49
CA ASP A 519 23.72 -7.62 -7.55
C ASP A 519 22.86 -6.47 -7.01
N ILE A 520 22.99 -5.31 -7.66
CA ILE A 520 22.25 -4.10 -7.32
C ILE A 520 21.69 -3.47 -8.60
N GLN A 521 20.47 -2.99 -8.50
CA GLN A 521 19.82 -2.13 -9.48
C GLN A 521 19.61 -0.77 -8.82
N ALA A 522 20.39 0.21 -9.22
CA ALA A 522 20.39 1.53 -8.62
C ALA A 522 19.59 2.53 -9.45
N HIS A 523 18.75 3.32 -8.76
CA HIS A 523 17.98 4.45 -9.29
C HIS A 523 18.02 5.57 -8.25
N ILE A 524 19.09 6.35 -8.25
CA ILE A 524 19.49 7.24 -7.15
C ILE A 524 19.06 8.66 -7.46
N LEU A 525 18.18 9.23 -6.63
CA LEU A 525 17.74 10.61 -6.76
C LEU A 525 18.90 11.60 -6.57
N LEU A 526 19.00 12.56 -7.48
CA LEU A 526 19.96 13.66 -7.41
C LEU A 526 19.37 14.87 -6.69
N PRO A 527 20.17 15.64 -5.94
CA PRO A 527 19.77 16.96 -5.48
C PRO A 527 19.43 17.87 -6.65
N GLU A 528 18.53 18.83 -6.43
CA GLU A 528 18.15 19.82 -7.43
C GLU A 528 19.40 20.57 -7.95
N GLY A 529 19.51 20.69 -9.28
CA GLY A 529 20.61 21.39 -9.94
C GLY A 529 21.95 20.64 -9.98
N ALA A 530 22.09 19.48 -9.34
CA ALA A 530 23.33 18.70 -9.34
C ALA A 530 23.75 18.28 -10.77
N GLN A 531 25.04 18.46 -11.08
CA GLN A 531 25.63 18.05 -12.35
C GLN A 531 26.60 16.91 -12.11
N VAL A 532 26.24 15.70 -12.53
CA VAL A 532 27.05 14.51 -12.31
C VAL A 532 28.23 14.47 -13.28
N SER A 533 29.43 14.44 -12.75
CA SER A 533 30.65 14.29 -13.53
C SER A 533 31.11 12.83 -13.64
N LYS A 534 30.97 12.06 -12.56
CA LYS A 534 31.41 10.65 -12.49
C LYS A 534 30.57 9.87 -11.46
N VAL A 535 30.41 8.57 -11.72
CA VAL A 535 29.92 7.59 -10.76
C VAL A 535 31.00 6.53 -10.53
N LEU A 536 31.30 6.28 -9.27
CA LEU A 536 32.25 5.23 -8.89
C LEU A 536 31.52 4.15 -8.09
N LEU A 537 31.84 2.90 -8.37
CA LEU A 537 31.45 1.73 -7.59
C LEU A 537 32.72 1.05 -7.07
N ASN A 538 32.86 0.96 -5.75
CA ASN A 538 34.07 0.44 -5.10
C ASN A 538 35.36 1.09 -5.66
N HIS A 539 35.34 2.42 -5.71
CA HIS A 539 36.42 3.29 -6.19
C HIS A 539 36.78 3.13 -7.69
N ARG A 540 35.96 2.44 -8.47
CA ARG A 540 36.13 2.30 -9.92
C ARG A 540 35.05 3.07 -10.66
N VAL A 541 35.44 3.88 -11.64
CA VAL A 541 34.47 4.57 -12.51
C VAL A 541 33.66 3.54 -13.28
N ILE A 542 32.33 3.70 -13.23
CA ILE A 542 31.39 2.84 -13.95
C ILE A 542 30.54 3.67 -14.94
N PRO A 543 30.02 3.05 -16.01
CA PRO A 543 29.00 3.66 -16.84
C PRO A 543 27.71 3.82 -16.03
N PHE A 544 26.98 4.89 -16.34
CA PHE A 544 25.68 5.20 -15.75
C PHE A 544 24.79 5.92 -16.77
N GLU A 545 23.50 5.94 -16.53
CA GLU A 545 22.53 6.72 -17.26
C GLU A 545 21.98 7.83 -16.37
N LEU A 546 21.69 9.00 -16.97
CA LEU A 546 20.91 10.04 -16.32
C LEU A 546 19.48 9.94 -16.86
N THR A 547 18.55 9.67 -15.96
CA THR A 547 17.13 9.59 -16.29
C THR A 547 16.35 10.69 -15.58
N GLU A 548 15.16 10.97 -16.10
CA GLU A 548 14.26 11.97 -15.54
C GLU A 548 12.84 11.41 -15.43
N THR A 549 12.22 11.65 -14.29
CA THR A 549 10.82 11.31 -14.05
C THR A 549 10.18 12.42 -13.22
N GLY A 550 9.09 13.02 -13.70
CA GLY A 550 8.36 14.04 -12.94
C GLY A 550 9.15 15.33 -12.67
N GLY A 551 10.25 15.57 -13.38
CA GLY A 551 11.16 16.69 -13.11
C GLY A 551 12.28 16.34 -12.12
N SER A 552 12.24 15.18 -11.50
CA SER A 552 13.33 14.63 -10.70
C SER A 552 14.34 13.90 -11.57
N ARG A 553 15.63 14.07 -11.26
CA ARG A 553 16.75 13.47 -12.00
C ARG A 553 17.42 12.39 -11.19
N TYR A 554 17.82 11.32 -11.89
CA TYR A 554 18.40 10.14 -11.25
C TYR A 554 19.67 9.67 -11.95
N VAL A 555 20.50 8.98 -11.18
CA VAL A 555 21.60 8.16 -11.67
C VAL A 555 21.16 6.71 -11.68
N ASP A 556 21.16 6.09 -12.86
CA ASP A 556 20.78 4.70 -13.06
C ASP A 556 21.97 3.85 -13.46
N PHE A 557 22.15 2.72 -12.80
CA PHE A 557 23.11 1.68 -13.18
C PHE A 557 22.72 0.33 -12.58
N SER A 558 23.26 -0.74 -13.15
CA SER A 558 23.20 -2.08 -12.57
C SER A 558 24.59 -2.67 -12.43
N ALA A 559 24.83 -3.36 -11.33
CA ALA A 559 26.10 -4.02 -11.07
C ALA A 559 25.89 -5.40 -10.44
N GLY A 560 26.73 -6.36 -10.82
CA GLY A 560 26.72 -7.71 -10.28
C GLY A 560 28.05 -8.10 -9.65
N HIS A 561 28.08 -9.34 -9.12
CA HIS A 561 29.27 -9.91 -8.46
C HIS A 561 29.72 -9.13 -7.22
N LEU A 562 28.78 -8.48 -6.53
CA LEU A 562 29.03 -7.78 -5.28
C LEU A 562 29.43 -8.77 -4.16
N ARG A 563 30.31 -8.31 -3.26
CA ARG A 563 30.78 -9.11 -2.12
C ARG A 563 30.84 -8.25 -0.87
N GLY A 564 29.84 -8.38 0.01
CA GLY A 564 29.78 -7.63 1.25
C GLY A 564 29.59 -6.13 0.99
N ARG A 565 30.50 -5.32 1.54
CA ARG A 565 30.42 -3.86 1.46
C ARG A 565 30.52 -3.34 0.02
N THR A 566 29.64 -2.44 -0.33
CA THR A 566 29.57 -1.77 -1.63
C THR A 566 29.60 -0.25 -1.40
N ASP A 567 30.57 0.44 -1.97
CA ASP A 567 30.68 1.89 -1.93
C ASP A 567 30.25 2.49 -3.28
N ILE A 568 29.27 3.41 -3.25
CA ILE A 568 28.80 4.19 -4.42
C ILE A 568 29.15 5.64 -4.16
N GLU A 569 29.87 6.27 -5.10
CA GLU A 569 30.22 7.69 -5.05
C GLU A 569 29.72 8.38 -6.33
N ILE A 570 28.92 9.43 -6.18
CA ILE A 570 28.40 10.26 -7.27
C ILE A 570 29.03 11.64 -7.11
N LEU A 571 29.92 12.01 -8.03
CA LEU A 571 30.65 13.29 -8.01
C LEU A 571 29.92 14.32 -8.87
N PHE A 572 29.78 15.52 -8.35
CA PHE A 572 29.16 16.67 -9.01
C PHE A 572 30.15 17.53 -9.75
#